data_4a4037826fa907d93b175a91c25c796c
#
_entry.id   4a4037826fa907d93b175a91c25c796c
#
_cell.length_a   1.000
_cell.length_b   1.000
_cell.length_c   1.000
_cell.angle_alpha   90.00
_cell.angle_beta   90.00
_cell.angle_gamma   90.00
#
_symmetry.space_group_name_H-M   'P 1'
#
loop_
_entity.id
_entity.type
_entity.pdbx_description
1 polymer ?
#
loop_
_entity_poly.entity_id
_entity_poly.type
_entity_poly.pdbx_seq_one_letter_code
_entity_poly.pdbx_strand_id
1 'polypeptide(L)'
;MVMTTIDTFNAKRELSIGGHYFSISGLDENGVDTSHLPYSIRILLEGALRGNDGFLVTEQDVRNIASWQANGERGEIPFRPSRVILQDFTGVPAVVDLAALRDAMVEMGGDAEKVNPQVPVDLVIDHSVQVDVSGAFHNALDMN
;
A
#
# COMPACT_ATOMS: atom_id res chain seq x y z
N MET A 1 4.33 1.98 13.88
CA MET A 1 3.70 0.76 14.44
C MET A 1 3.64 -0.25 13.31
N VAL A 2 4.39 -1.34 13.39
CA VAL A 2 4.30 -2.43 12.40
C VAL A 2 3.00 -3.16 12.67
N MET A 3 2.01 -3.00 11.78
CA MET A 3 0.76 -3.75 11.88
C MET A 3 1.05 -5.22 11.59
N THR A 4 0.64 -6.09 12.50
CA THR A 4 0.79 -7.54 12.30
C THR A 4 -0.38 -8.05 11.49
N THR A 5 -0.11 -8.56 10.30
CA THR A 5 -1.15 -9.20 9.47
C THR A 5 -1.61 -10.50 10.12
N ILE A 6 -2.92 -10.67 10.21
CA ILE A 6 -3.56 -11.91 10.70
C ILE A 6 -3.90 -12.77 9.48
N ASP A 7 -3.29 -13.94 9.38
CA ASP A 7 -3.52 -14.87 8.28
C ASP A 7 -4.63 -15.89 8.60
N THR A 8 -5.86 -15.39 8.74
CA THR A 8 -7.04 -16.20 9.08
C THR A 8 -7.33 -17.31 8.06
N PHE A 9 -6.98 -17.08 6.80
CA PHE A 9 -7.26 -18.01 5.70
C PHE A 9 -6.07 -18.89 5.34
N ASN A 10 -4.98 -18.83 6.11
CA ASN A 10 -3.73 -19.49 5.77
C ASN A 10 -3.32 -19.20 4.31
N ALA A 11 -3.45 -17.94 3.91
CA ALA A 11 -3.21 -17.49 2.53
C ALA A 11 -1.77 -17.06 2.27
N LYS A 12 -1.01 -16.78 3.32
CA LYS A 12 0.39 -16.37 3.22
C LYS A 12 1.26 -17.52 2.74
N ARG A 13 2.04 -17.30 1.70
CA ARG A 13 2.95 -18.27 1.09
C ARG A 13 4.34 -17.66 0.93
N GLU A 14 5.35 -18.50 0.94
CA GLU A 14 6.74 -18.08 0.68
C GLU A 14 7.05 -18.11 -0.82
N LEU A 15 7.84 -17.15 -1.27
CA LEU A 15 8.41 -17.13 -2.61
C LEU A 15 9.77 -17.84 -2.60
N SER A 16 10.07 -18.62 -3.64
CA SER A 16 11.34 -19.33 -3.79
C SER A 16 12.57 -18.43 -3.85
N ILE A 17 12.37 -17.15 -4.19
CA ILE A 17 13.40 -16.11 -4.28
C ILE A 17 13.50 -15.26 -2.99
N GLY A 18 12.79 -15.65 -1.93
CA GLY A 18 12.65 -14.89 -0.69
C GLY A 18 11.45 -13.94 -0.71
N GLY A 19 10.93 -13.64 0.47
CA GLY A 19 9.71 -12.84 0.65
C GLY A 19 8.44 -13.70 0.67
N HIS A 20 7.29 -13.02 0.71
CA HIS A 20 5.98 -13.64 0.86
C HIS A 20 4.98 -13.05 -0.13
N TYR A 21 3.96 -13.83 -0.45
CA TYR A 21 2.76 -13.36 -1.16
C TYR A 21 1.51 -13.91 -0.47
N PHE A 22 0.36 -13.33 -0.77
CA PHE A 22 -0.93 -13.82 -0.30
C PHE A 22 -1.67 -14.49 -1.45
N SER A 23 -1.90 -15.78 -1.32
CA SER A 23 -2.54 -16.60 -2.35
C SER A 23 -4.06 -16.54 -2.19
N ILE A 24 -4.76 -16.08 -3.23
CA ILE A 24 -6.22 -16.10 -3.27
C ILE A 24 -6.75 -17.55 -3.20
N SER A 25 -6.01 -18.51 -3.76
CA SER A 25 -6.39 -19.93 -3.66
C SER A 25 -6.43 -20.46 -2.22
N GLY A 26 -5.78 -19.77 -1.26
CA GLY A 26 -5.94 -20.08 0.15
C GLY A 26 -7.38 -19.94 0.65
N LEU A 27 -8.18 -19.05 0.04
CA LEU A 27 -9.60 -18.90 0.35
C LEU A 27 -10.39 -20.10 -0.18
N ASP A 28 -10.08 -20.58 -1.39
CA ASP A 28 -10.74 -21.76 -1.98
C ASP A 28 -10.53 -23.01 -1.11
N GLU A 29 -9.33 -23.16 -0.55
CA GLU A 29 -8.98 -24.23 0.41
C GLU A 29 -9.80 -24.11 1.72
N ASN A 30 -10.28 -22.90 2.06
CA ASN A 30 -11.13 -22.62 3.21
C ASN A 30 -12.63 -22.50 2.85
N GLY A 31 -13.03 -23.02 1.70
CA GLY A 31 -14.43 -23.11 1.27
C GLY A 31 -15.04 -21.81 0.73
N VAL A 32 -14.20 -20.83 0.36
CA VAL A 32 -14.62 -19.57 -0.24
C VAL A 32 -14.27 -19.60 -1.72
N ASP A 33 -15.23 -19.84 -2.60
CA ASP A 33 -15.03 -19.90 -4.05
C ASP A 33 -14.66 -18.52 -4.62
N THR A 34 -13.47 -18.40 -5.18
CA THR A 34 -12.95 -17.18 -5.81
C THR A 34 -12.85 -17.27 -7.33
N SER A 35 -13.24 -18.40 -7.93
CA SER A 35 -13.08 -18.69 -9.36
C SER A 35 -13.84 -17.71 -10.27
N HIS A 36 -15.01 -17.23 -9.80
CA HIS A 36 -15.91 -16.31 -10.51
C HIS A 36 -15.43 -14.84 -10.50
N LEU A 37 -14.44 -14.49 -9.67
CA LEU A 37 -14.02 -13.12 -9.49
C LEU A 37 -13.23 -12.57 -10.68
N PRO A 38 -13.56 -11.38 -11.20
CA PRO A 38 -12.74 -10.71 -12.20
C PRO A 38 -11.41 -10.24 -11.60
N TYR A 39 -10.40 -10.04 -12.45
CA TYR A 39 -9.05 -9.68 -12.02
C TYR A 39 -9.00 -8.43 -11.11
N SER A 40 -9.79 -7.42 -11.39
CA SER A 40 -9.86 -6.20 -10.56
C SER A 40 -10.30 -6.50 -9.13
N ILE A 41 -11.28 -7.38 -8.95
CA ILE A 41 -11.77 -7.78 -7.63
C ILE A 41 -10.75 -8.70 -6.92
N ARG A 42 -10.04 -9.55 -7.67
CA ARG A 42 -8.95 -10.37 -7.11
C ARG A 42 -7.80 -9.51 -6.56
N ILE A 43 -7.47 -8.39 -7.21
CA ILE A 43 -6.46 -7.44 -6.71
C ILE A 43 -6.92 -6.81 -5.38
N LEU A 44 -8.19 -6.38 -5.30
CA LEU A 44 -8.75 -5.86 -4.06
C LEU A 44 -8.77 -6.91 -2.94
N LEU A 45 -9.14 -8.14 -3.29
CA LEU A 45 -9.17 -9.27 -2.37
C LEU A 45 -7.78 -9.61 -1.82
N GLU A 46 -6.76 -9.65 -2.68
CA GLU A 46 -5.36 -9.85 -2.25
C GLU A 46 -4.92 -8.72 -1.30
N GLY A 47 -5.27 -7.47 -1.65
CA GLY A 47 -4.99 -6.32 -0.79
C GLY A 47 -5.62 -6.43 0.59
N ALA A 48 -6.86 -6.92 0.68
CA ALA A 48 -7.55 -7.15 1.94
C ALA A 48 -6.92 -8.31 2.74
N LEU A 49 -6.58 -9.42 2.08
CA LEU A 49 -5.86 -10.54 2.72
C LEU A 49 -4.55 -10.09 3.35
N ARG A 50 -3.76 -9.34 2.60
CA ARG A 50 -2.47 -8.80 3.04
C ARG A 50 -2.61 -7.76 4.14
N GLY A 51 -3.69 -6.97 4.11
CA GLY A 51 -3.98 -5.90 5.06
C GLY A 51 -4.78 -6.31 6.28
N ASN A 52 -5.22 -7.57 6.37
CA ASN A 52 -6.04 -8.04 7.49
C ASN A 52 -5.27 -7.92 8.82
N ASP A 53 -5.69 -6.99 9.64
CA ASP A 53 -5.15 -6.73 10.98
C ASP A 53 -6.21 -6.93 12.09
N GLY A 54 -7.42 -7.33 11.70
CA GLY A 54 -8.56 -7.55 12.59
C GLY A 54 -9.23 -6.26 13.08
N PHE A 55 -8.76 -5.10 12.62
CA PHE A 55 -9.26 -3.78 13.04
C PHE A 55 -9.64 -2.88 11.86
N LEU A 56 -8.67 -2.49 11.02
CA LEU A 56 -8.93 -1.69 9.81
C LEU A 56 -9.44 -2.55 8.66
N VAL A 57 -8.89 -3.74 8.54
CA VAL A 57 -9.32 -4.75 7.58
C VAL A 57 -9.57 -6.03 8.36
N THR A 58 -10.81 -6.51 8.29
CA THR A 58 -11.27 -7.67 9.05
C THR A 58 -11.43 -8.91 8.15
N GLU A 59 -11.57 -10.09 8.75
CA GLU A 59 -11.95 -11.31 8.04
C GLU A 59 -13.28 -11.15 7.29
N GLN A 60 -14.23 -10.42 7.89
CA GLN A 60 -15.53 -10.18 7.26
C GLN A 60 -15.40 -9.34 5.98
N ASP A 61 -14.48 -8.37 5.95
CA ASP A 61 -14.22 -7.57 4.74
C ASP A 61 -13.64 -8.45 3.62
N VAL A 62 -12.74 -9.36 3.94
CA VAL A 62 -12.22 -10.36 2.99
C VAL A 62 -13.36 -11.21 2.42
N ARG A 63 -14.25 -11.72 3.26
CA ARG A 63 -15.42 -12.51 2.83
C ARG A 63 -16.40 -11.69 1.99
N ASN A 64 -16.63 -10.43 2.34
CA ASN A 64 -17.50 -9.51 1.59
C ASN A 64 -16.95 -9.28 0.17
N ILE A 65 -15.63 -9.07 0.03
CA ILE A 65 -14.99 -8.91 -1.29
C ILE A 65 -15.07 -10.22 -2.07
N ALA A 66 -14.80 -11.35 -1.43
CA ALA A 66 -14.85 -12.66 -2.07
C ALA A 66 -16.27 -13.06 -2.54
N SER A 67 -17.32 -12.56 -1.88
CA SER A 67 -18.72 -12.78 -2.27
C SER A 67 -19.21 -11.88 -3.40
N TRP A 68 -18.33 -11.08 -4.02
CA TRP A 68 -18.70 -10.14 -5.08
C TRP A 68 -19.42 -10.83 -6.26
N GLN A 69 -20.48 -10.19 -6.77
CA GLN A 69 -21.20 -10.63 -7.96
C GLN A 69 -21.48 -9.43 -8.89
N ALA A 70 -21.50 -9.66 -10.20
CA ALA A 70 -21.64 -8.60 -11.20
C ALA A 70 -22.88 -7.72 -10.98
N ASN A 71 -24.00 -8.30 -10.59
CA ASN A 71 -25.28 -7.63 -10.35
C ASN A 71 -25.66 -7.58 -8.86
N GLY A 72 -24.70 -7.85 -7.95
CA GLY A 72 -24.93 -7.82 -6.51
C GLY A 72 -24.94 -6.41 -5.93
N GLU A 73 -25.41 -6.29 -4.70
CA GLU A 73 -25.29 -5.06 -3.92
C GLU A 73 -23.82 -4.74 -3.68
N ARG A 74 -23.51 -3.44 -3.58
CA ARG A 74 -22.15 -2.93 -3.32
C ARG A 74 -22.10 -2.39 -1.90
N GLY A 75 -21.29 -3.02 -1.07
CA GLY A 75 -20.89 -2.49 0.23
C GLY A 75 -19.60 -1.68 0.13
N GLU A 76 -19.33 -0.92 1.18
CA GLU A 76 -18.01 -0.32 1.36
C GLU A 76 -16.99 -1.40 1.70
N ILE A 77 -15.77 -1.23 1.21
CA ILE A 77 -14.64 -2.10 1.51
C ILE A 77 -13.47 -1.25 1.99
N PRO A 78 -12.69 -1.72 2.97
CA PRO A 78 -11.46 -1.04 3.34
C PRO A 78 -10.44 -1.19 2.20
N PHE A 79 -9.80 -0.10 1.85
CA PHE A 79 -8.74 -0.10 0.85
C PHE A 79 -7.46 0.51 1.41
N ARG A 80 -6.39 -0.25 1.37
CA ARG A 80 -5.05 0.19 1.75
C ARG A 80 -4.08 -0.15 0.63
N PRO A 81 -3.55 0.86 -0.09
CA PRO A 81 -2.57 0.62 -1.12
C PRO A 81 -1.27 0.07 -0.50
N SER A 82 -0.54 -0.74 -1.26
CA SER A 82 0.77 -1.23 -0.85
C SER A 82 1.86 -0.16 -1.00
N ARG A 83 1.63 0.83 -1.85
CA ARG A 83 2.54 1.94 -2.16
C ARG A 83 1.74 3.10 -2.75
N VAL A 84 2.19 4.32 -2.49
CA VAL A 84 1.70 5.54 -3.15
C VAL A 84 2.84 6.11 -4.00
N ILE A 85 2.54 6.48 -5.24
CA ILE A 85 3.47 7.21 -6.11
C ILE A 85 2.92 8.60 -6.30
N LEU A 86 3.73 9.60 -5.98
CA LEU A 86 3.45 11.01 -6.18
C LEU A 86 4.36 11.54 -7.29
N GLN A 87 3.79 12.34 -8.19
CA GLN A 87 4.60 13.16 -9.08
C GLN A 87 4.82 14.54 -8.40
N ASP A 88 5.62 15.42 -8.98
CA ASP A 88 6.03 16.69 -8.36
C ASP A 88 4.85 17.62 -8.02
N PHE A 89 3.78 17.67 -8.83
CA PHE A 89 2.58 18.46 -8.51
C PHE A 89 1.84 17.97 -7.26
N THR A 90 1.77 16.69 -7.05
CA THR A 90 1.11 16.09 -5.88
C THR A 90 2.08 15.89 -4.72
N GLY A 91 3.36 15.69 -5.02
CA GLY A 91 4.39 15.39 -4.04
C GLY A 91 4.79 16.61 -3.21
N VAL A 92 4.98 17.78 -3.83
CA VAL A 92 5.41 18.98 -3.10
C VAL A 92 4.40 19.41 -2.03
N PRO A 93 3.09 19.56 -2.32
CA PRO A 93 2.10 19.84 -1.28
C PRO A 93 2.08 18.78 -0.17
N ALA A 94 2.16 17.50 -0.51
CA ALA A 94 2.16 16.42 0.48
C ALA A 94 3.37 16.50 1.43
N VAL A 95 4.56 16.81 0.90
CA VAL A 95 5.78 16.99 1.73
C VAL A 95 5.64 18.21 2.63
N VAL A 96 5.07 19.32 2.13
CA VAL A 96 4.82 20.52 2.94
C VAL A 96 3.83 20.23 4.07
N ASP A 97 2.75 19.51 3.80
CA ASP A 97 1.77 19.14 4.81
C ASP A 97 2.39 18.24 5.89
N LEU A 98 3.21 17.25 5.49
CA LEU A 98 3.92 16.40 6.43
C LEU A 98 4.91 17.19 7.30
N ALA A 99 5.63 18.17 6.72
CA ALA A 99 6.53 19.03 7.46
C ALA A 99 5.76 19.87 8.48
N ALA A 100 4.66 20.52 8.07
CA ALA A 100 3.82 21.30 8.96
C ALA A 100 3.21 20.45 10.10
N LEU A 101 2.79 19.22 9.82
CA LEU A 101 2.30 18.29 10.82
C LEU A 101 3.39 17.90 11.83
N ARG A 102 4.64 17.74 11.38
CA ARG A 102 5.78 17.46 12.26
C ARG A 102 6.06 18.65 13.19
N ASP A 103 6.05 19.87 12.66
CA ASP A 103 6.21 21.09 13.47
C ASP A 103 5.10 21.19 14.52
N ALA A 104 3.85 21.02 14.13
CA ALA A 104 2.71 21.04 15.06
C ALA A 104 2.83 19.94 16.13
N MET A 105 3.31 18.75 15.77
CA MET A 105 3.54 17.67 16.73
C MET A 105 4.57 18.06 17.79
N VAL A 106 5.67 18.72 17.39
CA VAL A 106 6.70 19.21 18.31
C VAL A 106 6.14 20.30 19.22
N GLU A 107 5.38 21.26 18.67
CA GLU A 107 4.74 22.33 19.46
C GLU A 107 3.78 21.77 20.51
N MET A 108 3.10 20.69 20.23
CA MET A 108 2.24 19.96 21.19
C MET A 108 3.01 19.07 22.16
N GLY A 109 4.35 19.06 22.12
CA GLY A 109 5.18 18.21 22.98
C GLY A 109 5.22 16.73 22.57
N GLY A 110 4.82 16.42 21.34
CA GLY A 110 4.84 15.07 20.78
C GLY A 110 6.13 14.75 20.03
N ASP A 111 6.20 13.54 19.51
CA ASP A 111 7.34 13.03 18.74
C ASP A 111 7.08 13.14 17.25
N ALA A 112 7.83 14.01 16.56
CA ALA A 112 7.71 14.25 15.13
C ALA A 112 7.95 12.99 14.28
N GLU A 113 8.75 12.03 14.75
CA GLU A 113 9.02 10.78 14.03
C GLU A 113 7.78 9.89 13.86
N LYS A 114 6.71 10.16 14.62
CA LYS A 114 5.41 9.48 14.47
C LYS A 114 4.60 10.00 13.29
N VAL A 115 4.94 11.17 12.75
CA VAL A 115 4.29 11.77 11.59
C VAL A 115 4.98 11.28 10.33
N ASN A 116 4.51 10.16 9.82
CA ASN A 116 4.98 9.55 8.57
C ASN A 116 3.81 8.87 7.85
N PRO A 117 3.87 8.73 6.52
CA PRO A 117 2.92 7.91 5.79
C PRO A 117 2.90 6.47 6.33
N GLN A 118 1.70 5.88 6.39
CA GLN A 118 1.53 4.50 6.86
C GLN A 118 1.91 3.43 5.83
N VAL A 119 2.09 3.83 4.58
CA VAL A 119 2.54 2.99 3.47
C VAL A 119 3.73 3.65 2.80
N PRO A 120 4.59 2.91 2.09
CA PRO A 120 5.68 3.50 1.32
C PRO A 120 5.15 4.53 0.33
N VAL A 121 5.79 5.68 0.29
CA VAL A 121 5.45 6.79 -0.63
C VAL A 121 6.72 7.19 -1.36
N ASP A 122 6.65 7.19 -2.70
CA ASP A 122 7.74 7.65 -3.56
C ASP A 122 7.31 8.89 -4.30
N LEU A 123 8.12 9.93 -4.26
CA LEU A 123 7.98 11.09 -5.12
C LEU A 123 8.87 10.88 -6.34
N VAL A 124 8.25 10.85 -7.52
CA VAL A 124 8.93 10.63 -8.79
C VAL A 124 8.80 11.90 -9.63
N ILE A 125 9.95 12.50 -9.96
CA ILE A 125 10.02 13.67 -10.82
C ILE A 125 9.83 13.21 -12.27
N ASP A 126 8.84 13.76 -12.97
CA ASP A 126 8.53 13.43 -14.36
C ASP A 126 8.79 14.56 -15.35
N HIS A 127 9.27 15.71 -14.87
CA HIS A 127 9.67 16.83 -15.71
C HIS A 127 11.17 16.80 -16.04
N SER A 128 11.57 17.58 -17.05
CA SER A 128 12.98 17.78 -17.40
C SER A 128 13.72 18.50 -16.26
N VAL A 129 14.95 18.08 -16.02
CA VAL A 129 15.85 18.68 -15.04
C VAL A 129 17.06 19.23 -15.76
N GLN A 130 17.40 20.48 -15.48
CA GLN A 130 18.66 21.07 -15.94
C GLN A 130 19.79 20.60 -15.05
N VAL A 131 20.86 20.11 -15.65
CA VAL A 131 22.06 19.61 -14.93
C VAL A 131 23.30 20.33 -15.46
N ASP A 132 24.29 20.53 -14.59
CA ASP A 132 25.57 21.13 -14.98
C ASP A 132 26.48 20.08 -15.65
N VAL A 133 26.37 18.83 -15.23
CA VAL A 133 27.19 17.73 -15.74
C VAL A 133 26.29 16.57 -16.17
N SER A 134 26.50 16.06 -17.38
CA SER A 134 25.71 14.94 -17.89
C SER A 134 26.14 13.58 -17.31
N GLY A 135 25.25 12.59 -17.40
CA GLY A 135 25.50 11.22 -16.95
C GLY A 135 26.66 10.47 -17.65
N ALA A 136 27.31 11.10 -18.65
CA ALA A 136 28.54 10.58 -19.24
C ALA A 136 29.76 10.64 -18.28
N PHE A 137 29.67 11.47 -17.25
CA PHE A 137 30.69 11.57 -16.21
C PHE A 137 30.31 10.67 -15.04
N HIS A 138 31.27 9.84 -14.57
CA HIS A 138 30.99 8.85 -13.51
C HIS A 138 30.58 9.46 -12.16
N ASN A 139 30.92 10.73 -11.92
CA ASN A 139 30.59 11.50 -10.71
C ASN A 139 29.55 12.60 -10.97
N ALA A 140 28.78 12.51 -12.06
CA ALA A 140 27.81 13.54 -12.42
C ALA A 140 26.76 13.76 -11.30
N LEU A 141 26.36 12.71 -10.59
CA LEU A 141 25.39 12.82 -9.49
C LEU A 141 25.93 13.66 -8.33
N ASP A 142 27.22 13.51 -8.01
CA ASP A 142 27.87 14.25 -6.90
C ASP A 142 28.17 15.71 -7.26
N MET A 143 28.15 16.02 -8.56
CA MET A 143 28.48 17.35 -9.09
C MET A 143 27.24 18.24 -9.31
N ASN A 144 26.05 17.65 -9.43
CA ASN A 144 24.78 18.35 -9.63
C ASN A 144 24.02 18.55 -8.33
#